data_2feae68bbe6319070fac1760a9ab450b
#
_entry.id   2feae68bbe6319070fac1760a9ab450b
#
_cell.length_a   1.000
_cell.length_b   1.000
_cell.length_c   1.000
_cell.angle_alpha   90.00
_cell.angle_beta   90.00
_cell.angle_gamma   90.00
#
_symmetry.space_group_name_H-M   'P 1'
#
loop_
_entity.id
_entity.type
_entity.pdbx_description
1 polymer ?
#
loop_
_entity_poly.entity_id
_entity_poly.type
_entity_poly.pdbx_seq_one_letter_code
_entity_poly.pdbx_strand_id
1 'polypeptide(L)' 'MQLYDFTVPELNTLRELCNFDEQELEYFNLRARHKSNTYIALEMSVSEAQVSKLARRVKDKIKRVIPLV' A
#
# COMPACT_ATOMS: atom_id res chain seq x y z
N MET A 1 -8.47 7.23 -3.36
CA MET A 1 -8.54 5.76 -3.20
C MET A 1 -7.99 5.36 -1.85
N GLN A 2 -8.70 4.53 -1.13
CA GLN A 2 -8.28 4.03 0.18
C GLN A 2 -8.12 2.52 0.09
N LEU A 3 -7.04 1.99 0.61
CA LEU A 3 -6.77 0.54 0.54
C LEU A 3 -7.81 -0.28 1.31
N TYR A 4 -8.34 0.26 2.42
CA TYR A 4 -9.33 -0.46 3.20
C TYR A 4 -10.73 -0.46 2.56
N ASP A 5 -10.91 0.20 1.43
CA ASP A 5 -12.16 0.12 0.66
C ASP A 5 -12.22 -1.15 -0.19
N PHE A 6 -11.10 -1.86 -0.32
CA PHE A 6 -11.05 -3.12 -1.06
C PHE A 6 -11.39 -4.29 -0.15
N THR A 7 -12.01 -5.32 -0.72
CA THR A 7 -12.25 -6.57 0.00
C THR A 7 -10.95 -7.35 0.15
N VAL A 8 -10.95 -8.36 1.03
CA VAL A 8 -9.76 -9.21 1.22
C VAL A 8 -9.33 -9.90 -0.08
N PRO A 9 -10.24 -10.50 -0.87
CA PRO A 9 -9.85 -11.06 -2.17
C PRO A 9 -9.24 -10.04 -3.12
N GLU A 10 -9.79 -8.81 -3.13
CA GLU A 10 -9.24 -7.74 -3.97
C GLU A 10 -7.84 -7.34 -3.53
N LEU A 11 -7.60 -7.25 -2.22
CA LEU A 11 -6.28 -6.93 -1.69
C LEU A 11 -5.26 -8.01 -2.07
N ASN A 12 -5.65 -9.28 -1.98
CA ASN A 12 -4.78 -10.38 -2.38
C ASN A 12 -4.43 -10.32 -3.86
N THR A 13 -5.41 -10.00 -4.70
CA THR A 13 -5.19 -9.84 -6.14
C THR A 13 -4.21 -8.70 -6.41
N LEU A 14 -4.36 -7.58 -5.71
CA LEU A 14 -3.44 -6.45 -5.86
C LEU A 14 -2.01 -6.83 -5.46
N ARG A 15 -1.85 -7.61 -4.38
CA ARG A 15 -0.53 -8.07 -3.96
C ARG A 15 0.16 -8.89 -5.05
N GLU A 16 -0.61 -9.70 -5.76
CA GLU A 16 -0.08 -10.55 -6.83
C GLU A 16 0.26 -9.74 -8.08
N LEU A 17 -0.62 -8.80 -8.47
CA LEU A 17 -0.49 -8.10 -9.73
C LEU A 17 0.45 -6.89 -9.69
N CYS A 18 0.53 -6.21 -8.54
CA CYS A 18 1.29 -4.96 -8.45
C CYS A 18 2.79 -5.16 -8.34
N ASN A 19 3.23 -6.36 -7.99
CA ASN A 19 4.66 -6.66 -7.87
C ASN A 19 5.38 -5.65 -6.96
N PHE A 20 4.85 -5.45 -5.75
CA PHE A 20 5.44 -4.54 -4.79
C PHE A 20 6.82 -5.01 -4.34
N ASP A 21 7.74 -4.06 -4.12
CA ASP A 21 8.96 -4.39 -3.42
C ASP A 21 8.68 -4.58 -1.92
N GLU A 22 9.71 -4.92 -1.15
CA GLU A 22 9.55 -5.24 0.27
C GLU A 22 8.94 -4.09 1.07
N GLN A 23 9.44 -2.86 0.88
CA GLN A 23 8.92 -1.69 1.58
C GLN A 23 7.52 -1.33 1.14
N GLU A 24 7.26 -1.40 -0.15
CA GLU A 24 5.93 -1.12 -0.70
C GLU A 24 4.91 -2.10 -0.18
N LEU A 25 5.27 -3.38 -0.10
CA LEU A 25 4.37 -4.41 0.43
C LEU A 25 4.07 -4.18 1.91
N GLU A 26 5.08 -3.83 2.68
CA GLU A 26 4.90 -3.52 4.10
C GLU A 26 3.96 -2.34 4.30
N TYR A 27 4.16 -1.26 3.53
CA TYR A 27 3.26 -0.13 3.55
C TYR A 27 1.83 -0.55 3.17
N PHE A 28 1.69 -1.31 2.10
CA PHE A 28 0.39 -1.78 1.62
C PHE A 28 -0.34 -2.55 2.71
N ASN A 29 0.35 -3.49 3.35
CA ASN A 29 -0.27 -4.32 4.39
C ASN A 29 -0.71 -3.49 5.60
N LEU A 30 0.12 -2.56 6.05
CA LEU A 30 -0.23 -1.70 7.18
C LEU A 30 -1.38 -0.77 6.85
N ARG A 31 -1.37 -0.17 5.66
CA ARG A 31 -2.43 0.74 5.25
C ARG A 31 -3.76 0.02 5.07
N ALA A 32 -3.73 -1.21 4.59
CA ALA A 32 -4.93 -2.04 4.46
C ALA A 32 -5.57 -2.36 5.81
N ARG A 33 -4.78 -2.27 6.90
CA ARG A 33 -5.28 -2.46 8.27
C ARG A 33 -5.73 -1.16 8.92
N HIS A 34 -5.95 -0.10 8.13
CA HIS A 34 -6.40 1.22 8.61
C HIS A 34 -5.35 1.96 9.46
N LYS A 35 -4.07 1.62 9.32
CA LYS A 35 -3.04 2.33 10.08
C LYS A 35 -2.74 3.68 9.44
N SER A 36 -2.48 4.70 10.28
CA SER A 36 -2.14 6.04 9.80
C SER A 36 -0.72 6.08 9.25
N ASN A 37 -0.42 7.12 8.46
CA ASN A 37 0.93 7.30 7.94
C ASN A 37 1.94 7.49 9.08
N THR A 38 1.56 8.18 10.14
CA THR A 38 2.41 8.36 11.32
C THR A 38 2.75 7.02 11.97
N TYR A 39 1.74 6.16 12.13
CA TYR A 39 1.95 4.82 12.66
C TYR A 39 2.89 4.01 11.77
N ILE A 40 2.65 4.06 10.47
CA ILE A 40 3.45 3.32 9.50
C ILE A 40 4.91 3.77 9.54
N ALA A 41 5.15 5.08 9.64
CA ALA A 41 6.51 5.62 9.74
C ALA A 41 7.23 5.06 10.95
N LEU A 42 6.55 5.01 12.08
CA LEU A 42 7.13 4.46 13.31
C LEU A 42 7.39 2.96 13.18
N GLU A 43 6.43 2.23 12.65
CA GLU A 43 6.54 0.77 12.50
C GLU A 43 7.64 0.38 11.54
N MET A 44 7.82 1.12 10.46
CA MET A 44 8.85 0.84 9.46
C MET A 44 10.19 1.51 9.78
N SER A 45 10.25 2.32 10.82
CA SER A 45 11.46 3.07 11.21
C SER A 45 11.95 3.99 10.08
N VAL A 46 11.02 4.67 9.43
CA VAL A 46 11.32 5.63 8.35
C VAL A 46 10.65 6.96 8.65
N SER A 47 11.00 8.00 7.90
CA SER A 47 10.37 9.31 8.05
C SER A 47 8.97 9.31 7.41
N GLU A 48 8.13 10.26 7.83
CA GLU A 48 6.83 10.44 7.19
C GLU A 48 6.96 10.84 5.72
N ALA A 49 8.02 11.56 5.37
CA ALA A 49 8.30 11.89 3.97
C ALA A 49 8.53 10.61 3.15
N GLN A 50 9.25 9.65 3.71
CA GLN A 50 9.47 8.37 3.05
C GLN A 50 8.16 7.59 2.90
N VAL A 51 7.30 7.63 3.92
CA VAL A 51 5.98 6.99 3.85
C VAL A 51 5.15 7.62 2.73
N SER A 52 5.20 8.95 2.58
CA SER A 52 4.49 9.64 1.50
C SER A 52 4.97 9.19 0.12
N LYS A 53 6.27 8.97 -0.03
CA LYS A 53 6.84 8.45 -1.29
C LYS A 53 6.35 7.03 -1.56
N LEU A 54 6.34 6.18 -0.53
CA LEU A 54 5.83 4.82 -0.65
C LEU A 54 4.35 4.81 -1.02
N ALA A 55 3.57 5.69 -0.39
CA ALA A 55 2.15 5.82 -0.70
C ALA A 55 1.92 6.14 -2.17
N ARG A 56 2.71 7.07 -2.72
CA ARG A 56 2.61 7.46 -4.12
C ARG A 56 2.94 6.29 -5.04
N ARG A 57 4.03 5.58 -4.75
CA ARG A 57 4.44 4.42 -5.56
C ARG A 57 3.39 3.32 -5.55
N VAL A 58 2.85 3.02 -4.36
CA VAL A 58 1.82 2.00 -4.21
C VAL A 58 0.57 2.38 -4.99
N LYS A 59 0.11 3.63 -4.86
CA LYS A 59 -1.05 4.11 -5.60
C LYS A 59 -0.85 4.02 -7.10
N ASP A 60 0.34 4.39 -7.59
CA ASP A 60 0.63 4.34 -9.02
C ASP A 60 0.57 2.90 -9.53
N LYS A 61 1.12 1.95 -8.79
CA LYS A 61 1.07 0.55 -9.17
C LYS A 61 -0.35 0.01 -9.16
N ILE A 62 -1.15 0.39 -8.16
CA ILE A 62 -2.54 -0.04 -8.08
C ILE A 62 -3.34 0.50 -9.26
N LYS A 63 -3.14 1.77 -9.62
CA LYS A 63 -3.84 2.38 -10.76
C LYS A 63 -3.57 1.66 -12.07
N ARG A 64 -2.39 1.06 -12.21
CA ARG A 64 -2.04 0.32 -13.42
C ARG A 64 -2.80 -1.00 -13.54
N VAL A 65 -3.19 -1.59 -12.42
CA VAL A 65 -3.82 -2.91 -12.43
C VAL A 65 -5.32 -2.87 -12.11
N ILE A 66 -5.86 -1.75 -11.63
CA ILE A 66 -7.29 -1.63 -11.32
C ILE A 66 -8.19 -2.09 -12.47
N PRO A 67 -7.92 -1.70 -13.73
CA PRO A 67 -8.77 -2.17 -14.83
C PRO A 67 -8.77 -3.68 -15.02
N LEU A 68 -7.79 -4.38 -14.43
CA LEU A 68 -7.67 -5.84 -14.52
C LEU A 68 -8.31 -6.55 -13.33
N VAL A 69 -8.65 -5.78 -12.29
CA VAL A 69 -9.27 -6.26 -11.07
C VAL A 69 -10.78 -6.06 -11.13
#